data_23c8803623aa0997baa236bddd184cf7
#
_entry.id   23c8803623aa0997baa236bddd184cf7
#
_cell.length_a   1.000
_cell.length_b   1.000
_cell.length_c   1.000
_cell.angle_alpha   90.00
_cell.angle_beta   90.00
_cell.angle_gamma   90.00
#
_symmetry.space_group_name_H-M   'P 1'
#
loop_
_entity.id
_entity.type
_entity.pdbx_description
1 polymer ?
#
loop_
_entity_poly.entity_id
_entity_poly.type
_entity_poly.pdbx_seq_one_letter_code
_entity_poly.pdbx_strand_id
1 'polypeptide(L)'
;MIKLKLSKILLDDIVQILERTNILITGTSWQSNVEHEARMLAKQRKIYSIAAIDHWVNYKNRFFIEGKSSLPDEIWVFDELAYKKACKEFKEIKISKKHSHYLDHSLVKIKETDFSSKKLLYVLEPYRNNWGKEELGEFQAFKYFLNNINKLELQEDLEILIKPHPSDQKGKYQSFLNISSKYKIQICNNDLDRCISECRWVVGCETYAMYVALKANRTVYCSLPPWGPNCSLPHKEIVHIKSL
;
A
#
# COMPACT_ATOMS: atom_id res chain seq x y z
N MET A 1 -7.64 26.23 -2.64
CA MET A 1 -6.74 25.06 -2.39
C MET A 1 -5.33 25.59 -2.21
N ILE A 2 -4.79 25.52 -0.98
CA ILE A 2 -3.42 25.98 -0.69
C ILE A 2 -2.46 24.92 -1.25
N LYS A 3 -1.69 25.29 -2.29
CA LYS A 3 -0.57 24.45 -2.76
C LYS A 3 0.58 24.57 -1.76
N LEU A 4 0.78 23.56 -0.93
CA LEU A 4 1.99 23.46 -0.12
C LEU A 4 3.18 23.19 -1.05
N LYS A 5 4.18 24.06 -0.99
CA LYS A 5 5.46 23.82 -1.67
C LYS A 5 6.26 22.83 -0.82
N LEU A 6 6.33 21.57 -1.28
CA LEU A 6 7.16 20.56 -0.64
C LEU A 6 8.61 20.73 -1.09
N SER A 7 9.52 20.87 -0.15
CA SER A 7 10.96 20.85 -0.38
C SER A 7 11.54 19.53 0.10
N LYS A 8 12.57 19.02 -0.58
CA LYS A 8 13.34 17.87 -0.11
C LYS A 8 14.12 18.31 1.12
N ILE A 9 13.86 17.66 2.27
CA ILE A 9 14.59 17.89 3.51
C ILE A 9 15.74 16.89 3.55
N LEU A 10 16.95 17.39 3.76
CA LEU A 10 18.13 16.57 4.02
C LEU A 10 18.31 16.39 5.54
N LEU A 11 19.09 15.39 5.93
CA LEU A 11 19.33 15.10 7.34
C LEU A 11 19.96 16.30 8.08
N ASP A 12 20.87 17.01 7.39
CA ASP A 12 21.57 18.18 7.92
C ASP A 12 20.63 19.37 8.20
N ASP A 13 19.48 19.46 7.50
CA ASP A 13 18.52 20.54 7.67
C ASP A 13 17.61 20.33 8.89
N ILE A 14 17.49 19.08 9.39
CA ILE A 14 16.55 18.73 10.47
C ILE A 14 16.86 19.51 11.75
N VAL A 15 18.12 19.66 12.09
CA VAL A 15 18.55 20.35 13.30
C VAL A 15 18.05 21.80 13.32
N GLN A 16 18.21 22.51 12.22
CA GLN A 16 17.80 23.91 12.06
C GLN A 16 16.26 24.04 12.02
N ILE A 17 15.59 23.10 11.35
CA ILE A 17 14.11 23.08 11.28
C ILE A 17 13.52 22.90 12.67
N LEU A 18 14.08 21.98 13.47
CA LEU A 18 13.58 21.69 14.81
C LEU A 18 13.80 22.84 15.80
N GLU A 19 14.72 23.76 15.57
CA GLU A 19 14.91 24.96 16.42
C GLU A 19 13.69 25.89 16.43
N ARG A 20 12.88 25.84 15.38
CA ARG A 20 11.68 26.68 15.19
C ARG A 20 10.39 25.86 15.19
N THR A 21 10.46 24.62 15.66
CA THR A 21 9.36 23.66 15.60
C THR A 21 8.76 23.45 16.98
N ASN A 22 7.44 23.65 17.11
CA ASN A 22 6.70 23.35 18.33
C ASN A 22 6.11 21.92 18.33
N ILE A 23 5.74 21.41 17.16
CA ILE A 23 5.17 20.07 16.97
C ILE A 23 5.80 19.48 15.71
N LEU A 24 6.34 18.26 15.83
CA LEU A 24 6.85 17.49 14.70
C LEU A 24 5.81 16.46 14.26
N ILE A 25 5.44 16.46 12.97
CA ILE A 25 4.61 15.43 12.37
C ILE A 25 5.43 14.70 11.30
N THR A 26 5.51 13.37 11.39
CA THR A 26 6.24 12.52 10.45
C THR A 26 5.35 11.40 9.88
N GLY A 27 5.73 10.86 8.75
CA GLY A 27 5.34 9.51 8.36
C GLY A 27 6.17 8.44 9.07
N THR A 28 6.21 7.24 8.47
CA THR A 28 6.98 6.10 8.97
C THR A 28 7.59 5.32 7.80
N SER A 29 8.30 6.02 6.92
CA SER A 29 8.90 5.45 5.71
C SER A 29 9.99 4.41 6.04
N TRP A 30 10.15 3.45 5.15
CA TRP A 30 11.22 2.46 5.18
C TRP A 30 12.42 2.84 4.31
N GLN A 31 12.23 3.82 3.43
CA GLN A 31 13.21 4.16 2.39
C GLN A 31 14.27 5.14 2.88
N SER A 32 14.05 5.75 4.02
CA SER A 32 14.92 6.81 4.54
C SER A 32 14.86 6.87 6.06
N ASN A 33 15.99 7.15 6.70
CA ASN A 33 16.09 7.32 8.15
C ASN A 33 15.72 8.74 8.61
N VAL A 34 15.41 9.65 7.69
CA VAL A 34 15.15 11.08 7.99
C VAL A 34 14.05 11.25 9.04
N GLU A 35 12.93 10.57 8.89
CA GLU A 35 11.82 10.65 9.85
C GLU A 35 12.17 10.04 11.21
N HIS A 36 12.97 8.96 11.22
CA HIS A 36 13.46 8.33 12.44
C HIS A 36 14.38 9.27 13.21
N GLU A 37 15.38 9.85 12.57
CA GLU A 37 16.30 10.81 13.15
C GLU A 37 15.57 12.08 13.62
N ALA A 38 14.63 12.58 12.84
CA ALA A 38 13.83 13.75 13.24
C ALA A 38 13.07 13.50 14.55
N ARG A 39 12.44 12.32 14.72
CA ARG A 39 11.76 11.97 15.97
C ARG A 39 12.73 11.82 17.14
N MET A 40 13.92 11.23 16.92
CA MET A 40 14.95 11.12 17.97
C MET A 40 15.42 12.50 18.45
N LEU A 41 15.69 13.42 17.53
CA LEU A 41 16.07 14.78 17.84
C LEU A 41 14.95 15.56 18.52
N ALA A 42 13.70 15.41 18.06
CA ALA A 42 12.55 16.02 18.71
C ALA A 42 12.41 15.58 20.17
N LYS A 43 12.60 14.29 20.45
CA LYS A 43 12.58 13.74 21.82
C LYS A 43 13.69 14.35 22.70
N GLN A 44 14.91 14.48 22.18
CA GLN A 44 16.02 15.12 22.89
C GLN A 44 15.74 16.59 23.24
N ARG A 45 15.03 17.29 22.35
CA ARG A 45 14.66 18.70 22.49
C ARG A 45 13.31 18.93 23.18
N LYS A 46 12.64 17.86 23.61
CA LYS A 46 11.30 17.91 24.24
C LYS A 46 10.24 18.54 23.34
N ILE A 47 10.37 18.37 22.03
CA ILE A 47 9.38 18.79 21.04
C ILE A 47 8.36 17.66 20.89
N TYR A 48 7.08 17.99 21.03
CA TYR A 48 5.99 17.02 20.88
C TYR A 48 5.99 16.43 19.47
N SER A 49 6.02 15.11 19.38
CA SER A 49 6.15 14.41 18.11
C SER A 49 4.98 13.49 17.82
N ILE A 50 4.55 13.48 16.56
CA ILE A 50 3.45 12.67 16.05
C ILE A 50 3.97 11.84 14.87
N ALA A 51 3.64 10.55 14.85
CA ALA A 51 3.95 9.70 13.70
C ALA A 51 2.66 9.13 13.08
N ALA A 52 2.50 9.28 11.77
CA ALA A 52 1.39 8.72 11.02
C ALA A 52 1.77 7.33 10.46
N ILE A 53 0.95 6.30 10.77
CA ILE A 53 1.08 4.96 10.21
C ILE A 53 -0.04 4.77 9.18
N ASP A 54 0.33 4.62 7.94
CA ASP A 54 -0.55 4.49 6.78
C ASP A 54 -0.80 3.05 6.32
N HIS A 55 -0.29 2.08 7.08
CA HIS A 55 -0.39 0.65 6.74
C HIS A 55 -0.59 -0.21 8.00
N TRP A 56 -0.90 -1.51 7.84
CA TRP A 56 -1.24 -2.43 8.94
C TRP A 56 -0.10 -3.34 9.37
N VAL A 57 1.14 -3.13 8.88
CA VAL A 57 2.28 -4.01 9.14
C VAL A 57 3.46 -3.31 9.79
N ASN A 58 4.30 -4.12 10.42
CA ASN A 58 5.63 -3.73 10.91
C ASN A 58 5.62 -2.58 11.92
N TYR A 59 4.57 -2.47 12.73
CA TYR A 59 4.37 -1.33 13.64
C TYR A 59 5.59 -1.04 14.51
N LYS A 60 6.11 -2.03 15.23
CA LYS A 60 7.30 -1.84 16.07
C LYS A 60 8.55 -1.48 15.24
N ASN A 61 8.77 -2.21 14.14
CA ASN A 61 9.98 -2.02 13.33
C ASN A 61 10.06 -0.63 12.67
N ARG A 62 8.92 0.08 12.55
CA ARG A 62 8.89 1.46 12.05
C ARG A 62 9.55 2.47 12.99
N PHE A 63 9.72 2.10 14.25
CA PHE A 63 10.26 2.96 15.30
C PHE A 63 11.57 2.46 15.89
N PHE A 64 12.04 1.28 15.49
CA PHE A 64 13.28 0.70 15.98
C PHE A 64 14.21 0.43 14.80
N ILE A 65 15.29 1.19 14.71
CA ILE A 65 16.31 1.05 13.69
C ILE A 65 17.68 0.90 14.41
N GLU A 66 18.42 -0.16 14.10
CA GLU A 66 19.75 -0.42 14.67
C GLU A 66 19.79 -0.33 16.21
N GLY A 67 18.75 -0.86 16.87
CA GLY A 67 18.64 -0.84 18.33
C GLY A 67 18.23 0.50 18.94
N LYS A 68 18.05 1.56 18.14
CA LYS A 68 17.61 2.88 18.60
C LYS A 68 16.09 3.01 18.44
N SER A 69 15.45 3.57 19.47
CA SER A 69 14.01 3.84 19.48
C SER A 69 13.71 5.27 19.10
N SER A 70 12.78 5.48 18.17
CA SER A 70 12.23 6.79 17.80
C SER A 70 10.73 6.87 18.03
N LEU A 71 10.23 6.26 19.11
CA LEU A 71 8.80 6.31 19.44
C LEU A 71 8.35 7.76 19.65
N PRO A 72 7.25 8.18 19.02
CA PRO A 72 6.67 9.51 19.16
C PRO A 72 5.84 9.63 20.45
N ASP A 73 5.37 10.82 20.76
CA ASP A 73 4.40 11.07 21.84
C ASP A 73 2.99 10.63 21.45
N GLU A 74 2.66 10.68 20.15
CA GLU A 74 1.36 10.27 19.63
C GLU A 74 1.51 9.55 18.26
N ILE A 75 0.73 8.48 18.07
CA ILE A 75 0.61 7.78 16.79
C ILE A 75 -0.76 8.05 16.19
N TRP A 76 -0.77 8.49 14.93
CA TRP A 76 -1.98 8.61 14.13
C TRP A 76 -2.15 7.37 13.25
N VAL A 77 -3.38 6.86 13.23
CA VAL A 77 -3.82 5.76 12.35
C VAL A 77 -5.15 6.15 11.70
N PHE A 78 -5.54 5.49 10.60
CA PHE A 78 -6.59 6.00 9.73
C PHE A 78 -7.82 5.10 9.60
N ASP A 79 -7.84 3.96 10.28
CA ASP A 79 -9.00 3.07 10.34
C ASP A 79 -9.08 2.31 11.67
N GLU A 80 -10.18 1.62 11.87
CA GLU A 80 -10.46 0.88 13.11
C GLU A 80 -9.52 -0.32 13.33
N LEU A 81 -9.13 -1.01 12.25
CA LEU A 81 -8.24 -2.17 12.34
C LEU A 81 -6.82 -1.72 12.71
N ALA A 82 -6.36 -0.63 12.09
CA ALA A 82 -5.09 0.01 12.41
C ALA A 82 -5.08 0.52 13.86
N TYR A 83 -6.19 1.13 14.33
CA TYR A 83 -6.33 1.62 15.70
C TYR A 83 -6.21 0.50 16.73
N LYS A 84 -7.00 -0.58 16.57
CA LYS A 84 -6.95 -1.74 17.48
C LYS A 84 -5.56 -2.37 17.52
N LYS A 85 -4.90 -2.46 16.36
CA LYS A 85 -3.54 -2.99 16.27
C LYS A 85 -2.53 -2.07 16.95
N ALA A 86 -2.59 -0.77 16.72
CA ALA A 86 -1.69 0.20 17.36
C ALA A 86 -1.82 0.19 18.88
N CYS A 87 -3.04 0.18 19.42
CA CYS A 87 -3.29 0.10 20.87
C CYS A 87 -2.73 -1.19 21.49
N LYS A 88 -2.77 -2.31 20.74
CA LYS A 88 -2.18 -3.57 21.20
C LYS A 88 -0.66 -3.53 21.25
N GLU A 89 -0.04 -2.89 20.25
CA GLU A 89 1.43 -2.86 20.07
C GLU A 89 2.10 -1.78 20.96
N PHE A 90 1.42 -0.65 21.21
CA PHE A 90 1.98 0.53 21.87
C PHE A 90 1.12 0.93 23.07
N LYS A 91 1.29 0.24 24.20
CA LYS A 91 0.46 0.44 25.39
C LYS A 91 0.67 1.79 26.08
N GLU A 92 1.86 2.38 25.93
CA GLU A 92 2.25 3.62 26.61
C GLU A 92 2.23 4.86 25.71
N ILE A 93 1.89 4.69 24.42
CA ILE A 93 1.84 5.77 23.45
C ILE A 93 0.38 6.16 23.22
N LYS A 94 0.11 7.45 23.16
CA LYS A 94 -1.22 7.95 22.78
C LYS A 94 -1.52 7.54 21.33
N ILE A 95 -2.61 6.81 21.12
CA ILE A 95 -3.08 6.43 19.79
C ILE A 95 -4.32 7.24 19.43
N SER A 96 -4.29 7.88 18.27
CA SER A 96 -5.43 8.65 17.76
C SER A 96 -5.85 8.14 16.39
N LYS A 97 -7.12 7.77 16.25
CA LYS A 97 -7.71 7.49 14.96
C LYS A 97 -8.08 8.80 14.28
N LYS A 98 -7.49 9.06 13.14
CA LYS A 98 -7.73 10.23 12.30
C LYS A 98 -8.50 9.86 11.05
N HIS A 99 -9.18 10.83 10.50
CA HIS A 99 -9.86 10.68 9.22
C HIS A 99 -8.87 10.64 8.05
N SER A 100 -9.09 9.75 7.09
CA SER A 100 -8.20 9.60 5.91
C SER A 100 -8.67 10.48 4.75
N HIS A 101 -8.27 11.73 4.74
CA HIS A 101 -8.57 12.63 3.63
C HIS A 101 -8.02 12.13 2.28
N TYR A 102 -6.91 11.38 2.30
CA TYR A 102 -6.37 10.76 1.08
C TYR A 102 -7.35 9.74 0.51
N LEU A 103 -7.88 8.85 1.37
CA LEU A 103 -8.85 7.85 0.94
C LEU A 103 -10.11 8.50 0.36
N ASP A 104 -10.67 9.50 1.05
CA ASP A 104 -11.85 10.20 0.57
C ASP A 104 -11.63 10.87 -0.78
N HIS A 105 -10.47 11.55 -0.92
CA HIS A 105 -10.12 12.19 -2.18
C HIS A 105 -10.02 11.20 -3.33
N SER A 106 -9.50 10.00 -3.08
CA SER A 106 -9.49 8.90 -4.06
C SER A 106 -10.90 8.40 -4.34
N LEU A 107 -11.71 8.16 -3.31
CA LEU A 107 -13.07 7.62 -3.47
C LEU A 107 -14.00 8.58 -4.25
N VAL A 108 -13.87 9.88 -4.03
CA VAL A 108 -14.67 10.89 -4.80
C VAL A 108 -14.35 10.84 -6.29
N LYS A 109 -13.15 10.47 -6.68
CA LYS A 109 -12.74 10.36 -8.09
C LYS A 109 -13.11 9.04 -8.74
N ILE A 110 -13.30 8.00 -7.93
CA ILE A 110 -13.63 6.67 -8.42
C ILE A 110 -15.12 6.59 -8.70
N LYS A 111 -15.47 6.27 -9.95
CA LYS A 111 -16.86 6.05 -10.34
C LYS A 111 -17.44 4.83 -9.65
N GLU A 112 -18.76 4.78 -9.53
CA GLU A 112 -19.49 3.58 -9.08
C GLU A 112 -19.11 2.35 -9.91
N THR A 113 -19.27 1.17 -9.31
CA THR A 113 -18.94 -0.09 -9.97
C THR A 113 -19.88 -0.35 -11.14
N ASP A 114 -19.32 -0.42 -12.34
CA ASP A 114 -20.04 -0.91 -13.51
C ASP A 114 -19.99 -2.44 -13.52
N PHE A 115 -21.12 -3.06 -13.17
CA PHE A 115 -21.26 -4.52 -13.12
C PHE A 115 -21.27 -5.17 -14.51
N SER A 116 -21.42 -4.40 -15.60
CA SER A 116 -21.28 -4.89 -16.98
C SER A 116 -19.83 -4.89 -17.46
N SER A 117 -18.93 -4.22 -16.74
CA SER A 117 -17.51 -4.14 -17.11
C SER A 117 -16.87 -5.53 -17.09
N LYS A 118 -16.17 -5.86 -18.17
CA LYS A 118 -15.35 -7.08 -18.31
C LYS A 118 -13.88 -6.84 -17.98
N LYS A 119 -13.56 -5.72 -17.32
CA LYS A 119 -12.19 -5.35 -16.98
C LYS A 119 -11.84 -5.74 -15.55
N LEU A 120 -10.65 -6.32 -15.41
CA LEU A 120 -9.98 -6.62 -14.15
C LEU A 120 -8.71 -5.80 -14.06
N LEU A 121 -8.48 -5.16 -12.92
CA LEU A 121 -7.23 -4.46 -12.64
C LEU A 121 -6.31 -5.34 -11.80
N TYR A 122 -5.12 -5.64 -12.30
CA TYR A 122 -4.06 -6.26 -11.53
C TYR A 122 -3.09 -5.18 -11.05
N VAL A 123 -3.08 -4.91 -9.74
CA VAL A 123 -2.19 -3.93 -9.12
C VAL A 123 -0.91 -4.61 -8.68
N LEU A 124 0.20 -4.19 -9.26
CA LEU A 124 1.51 -4.75 -8.97
C LEU A 124 2.15 -4.10 -7.74
N GLU A 125 2.94 -4.90 -7.05
CA GLU A 125 3.74 -4.49 -5.91
C GLU A 125 5.15 -5.10 -6.08
N PRO A 126 6.23 -4.30 -6.02
CA PRO A 126 7.57 -4.81 -6.22
C PRO A 126 8.02 -5.67 -5.04
N TYR A 127 8.12 -6.97 -5.25
CA TYR A 127 8.75 -7.90 -4.30
C TYR A 127 10.24 -8.02 -4.60
N ARG A 128 11.06 -7.79 -3.57
CA ARG A 128 12.53 -7.85 -3.68
C ARG A 128 13.10 -9.25 -3.50
N ASN A 129 12.27 -10.21 -3.07
CA ASN A 129 12.66 -11.59 -2.88
C ASN A 129 11.91 -12.51 -3.84
N ASN A 130 12.43 -13.71 -4.00
CA ASN A 130 11.93 -14.71 -4.94
C ASN A 130 11.17 -15.87 -4.27
N TRP A 131 10.84 -15.76 -2.99
CA TRP A 131 10.15 -16.78 -2.21
C TRP A 131 10.69 -18.20 -2.44
N GLY A 132 12.03 -18.33 -2.57
CA GLY A 132 12.71 -19.61 -2.82
C GLY A 132 12.60 -20.14 -4.25
N LYS A 133 12.24 -19.32 -5.23
CA LYS A 133 12.15 -19.64 -6.67
C LYS A 133 13.14 -18.81 -7.48
N GLU A 134 13.23 -19.08 -8.78
CA GLU A 134 14.18 -18.39 -9.66
C GLU A 134 13.77 -16.93 -9.98
N GLU A 135 12.47 -16.64 -10.02
CA GLU A 135 11.96 -15.30 -10.35
C GLU A 135 11.39 -14.56 -9.15
N LEU A 136 11.35 -13.23 -9.23
CA LEU A 136 10.83 -12.38 -8.16
C LEU A 136 9.33 -12.67 -7.87
N GLY A 137 8.94 -12.42 -6.62
CA GLY A 137 7.63 -12.77 -6.12
C GLY A 137 6.45 -12.19 -6.89
N GLU A 138 6.55 -10.95 -7.39
CA GLU A 138 5.48 -10.33 -8.17
C GLU A 138 5.21 -11.06 -9.49
N PHE A 139 6.23 -11.63 -10.13
CA PHE A 139 6.06 -12.44 -11.34
C PHE A 139 5.40 -13.78 -11.00
N GLN A 140 5.81 -14.41 -9.91
CA GLN A 140 5.19 -15.64 -9.43
C GLN A 140 3.72 -15.43 -9.08
N ALA A 141 3.38 -14.33 -8.39
CA ALA A 141 2.01 -14.02 -8.01
C ALA A 141 1.11 -13.78 -9.22
N PHE A 142 1.60 -13.08 -10.25
CA PHE A 142 0.83 -12.88 -11.48
C PHE A 142 0.61 -14.18 -12.24
N LYS A 143 1.63 -15.03 -12.38
CA LYS A 143 1.48 -16.36 -13.00
C LYS A 143 0.53 -17.25 -12.20
N TYR A 144 0.63 -17.22 -10.87
CA TYR A 144 -0.29 -17.95 -10.00
C TYR A 144 -1.73 -17.50 -10.17
N PHE A 145 -1.97 -16.20 -10.27
CA PHE A 145 -3.29 -15.64 -10.57
C PHE A 145 -3.81 -16.17 -11.92
N LEU A 146 -3.04 -16.08 -13.01
CA LEU A 146 -3.45 -16.55 -14.33
C LEU A 146 -3.78 -18.05 -14.35
N ASN A 147 -3.00 -18.88 -13.65
CA ASN A 147 -3.22 -20.31 -13.55
C ASN A 147 -4.47 -20.70 -12.73
N ASN A 148 -4.95 -19.80 -11.88
CA ASN A 148 -6.11 -20.03 -11.02
C ASN A 148 -7.31 -19.12 -11.34
N ILE A 149 -7.25 -18.35 -12.41
CA ILE A 149 -8.30 -17.37 -12.76
C ILE A 149 -9.67 -18.04 -12.96
N ASN A 150 -9.70 -19.31 -13.39
CA ASN A 150 -10.95 -20.07 -13.56
C ASN A 150 -11.67 -20.39 -12.22
N LYS A 151 -10.98 -20.25 -11.09
CA LYS A 151 -11.60 -20.40 -9.75
C LYS A 151 -12.33 -19.14 -9.31
N LEU A 152 -12.11 -18.03 -9.99
CA LEU A 152 -12.75 -16.77 -9.71
C LEU A 152 -14.07 -16.68 -10.50
N GLU A 153 -15.12 -16.18 -9.88
CA GLU A 153 -16.41 -15.95 -10.52
C GLU A 153 -16.33 -14.71 -11.44
N LEU A 154 -15.58 -14.85 -12.55
CA LEU A 154 -15.38 -13.79 -13.53
C LEU A 154 -16.17 -14.05 -14.79
N GLN A 155 -16.48 -12.99 -15.53
CA GLN A 155 -17.16 -13.08 -16.81
C GLN A 155 -16.21 -13.62 -17.91
N GLU A 156 -16.79 -14.17 -18.97
CA GLU A 156 -16.06 -14.50 -20.20
C GLU A 156 -15.54 -13.21 -20.88
N ASP A 157 -14.54 -13.35 -21.75
CA ASP A 157 -13.89 -12.25 -22.50
C ASP A 157 -13.28 -11.16 -21.58
N LEU A 158 -12.63 -11.58 -20.51
CA LEU A 158 -12.00 -10.70 -19.55
C LEU A 158 -10.80 -9.97 -20.16
N GLU A 159 -10.76 -8.64 -19.96
CA GLU A 159 -9.59 -7.81 -20.22
C GLU A 159 -8.84 -7.54 -18.91
N ILE A 160 -7.55 -7.83 -18.87
CA ILE A 160 -6.69 -7.64 -17.71
C ILE A 160 -5.85 -6.38 -17.91
N LEU A 161 -6.09 -5.38 -17.07
CA LEU A 161 -5.28 -4.18 -17.00
C LEU A 161 -4.23 -4.35 -15.90
N ILE A 162 -2.95 -4.21 -16.24
CA ILE A 162 -1.84 -4.27 -15.29
C ILE A 162 -1.47 -2.85 -14.89
N LYS A 163 -1.48 -2.57 -13.59
CA LYS A 163 -1.02 -1.30 -13.03
C LYS A 163 0.33 -1.49 -12.35
N PRO A 164 1.46 -1.07 -12.98
CA PRO A 164 2.77 -1.06 -12.35
C PRO A 164 2.79 -0.16 -11.10
N HIS A 165 3.62 -0.50 -10.14
CA HIS A 165 3.89 0.38 -9.00
C HIS A 165 4.67 1.62 -9.47
N PRO A 166 4.45 2.81 -8.87
CA PRO A 166 5.15 4.04 -9.29
C PRO A 166 6.68 3.97 -9.21
N SER A 167 7.23 3.10 -8.36
CA SER A 167 8.69 2.89 -8.24
C SER A 167 9.26 1.86 -9.21
N ASP A 168 8.42 1.19 -10.02
CA ASP A 168 8.90 0.20 -10.97
C ASP A 168 9.57 0.86 -12.18
N GLN A 169 10.59 0.19 -12.71
CA GLN A 169 11.24 0.61 -13.94
C GLN A 169 10.30 0.44 -15.13
N LYS A 170 10.34 1.38 -16.07
CA LYS A 170 9.59 1.28 -17.32
C LYS A 170 9.99 0.00 -18.07
N GLY A 171 9.00 -0.72 -18.58
CA GLY A 171 9.22 -1.95 -19.35
C GLY A 171 9.39 -3.22 -18.52
N LYS A 172 9.48 -3.16 -17.20
CA LYS A 172 9.67 -4.31 -16.31
C LYS A 172 8.67 -5.45 -16.58
N TYR A 173 7.43 -5.13 -16.94
CA TYR A 173 6.33 -6.08 -17.11
C TYR A 173 5.95 -6.35 -18.59
N GLN A 174 6.81 -6.02 -19.54
CA GLN A 174 6.53 -6.29 -20.98
C GLN A 174 6.29 -7.77 -21.28
N SER A 175 6.97 -8.66 -20.57
CA SER A 175 6.78 -10.11 -20.70
C SER A 175 5.36 -10.57 -20.34
N PHE A 176 4.61 -9.80 -19.54
CA PHE A 176 3.23 -10.15 -19.19
C PHE A 176 2.24 -9.96 -20.32
N LEU A 177 2.50 -9.06 -21.27
CA LEU A 177 1.58 -8.73 -22.37
C LEU A 177 1.31 -9.93 -23.27
N ASN A 178 2.27 -10.83 -23.41
CA ASN A 178 2.20 -12.00 -24.27
C ASN A 178 2.17 -13.34 -23.50
N ILE A 179 1.99 -13.31 -22.18
CA ILE A 179 2.05 -14.51 -21.34
C ILE A 179 0.83 -15.43 -21.51
N SER A 180 -0.28 -14.90 -22.03
CA SER A 180 -1.51 -15.64 -22.24
C SER A 180 -2.09 -15.28 -23.61
N SER A 181 -2.51 -16.29 -24.37
CA SER A 181 -3.31 -16.10 -25.60
C SER A 181 -4.81 -16.00 -25.33
N LYS A 182 -5.26 -16.42 -24.13
CA LYS A 182 -6.67 -16.46 -23.74
C LYS A 182 -7.19 -15.08 -23.31
N TYR A 183 -6.35 -14.27 -22.69
CA TYR A 183 -6.76 -12.98 -22.12
C TYR A 183 -6.03 -11.84 -22.78
N LYS A 184 -6.76 -10.76 -23.08
CA LYS A 184 -6.17 -9.51 -23.52
C LYS A 184 -5.55 -8.81 -22.30
N ILE A 185 -4.22 -8.67 -22.30
CA ILE A 185 -3.47 -8.07 -21.19
C ILE A 185 -2.88 -6.74 -21.66
N GLN A 186 -3.08 -5.67 -20.90
CA GLN A 186 -2.60 -4.33 -21.23
C GLN A 186 -2.01 -3.64 -19.99
N ILE A 187 -1.00 -2.78 -20.18
CA ILE A 187 -0.47 -1.93 -19.10
C ILE A 187 -1.31 -0.67 -19.01
N CYS A 188 -1.85 -0.40 -17.81
CA CYS A 188 -2.59 0.81 -17.50
C CYS A 188 -1.62 1.89 -16.99
N ASN A 189 -1.48 2.98 -17.77
CA ASN A 189 -0.65 4.13 -17.40
C ASN A 189 -1.45 5.26 -16.73
N ASN A 190 -2.78 5.16 -16.67
CA ASN A 190 -3.64 6.12 -15.99
C ASN A 190 -3.39 6.14 -14.48
N ASP A 191 -3.86 7.18 -13.80
CA ASP A 191 -3.88 7.24 -12.33
C ASP A 191 -4.68 6.08 -11.76
N LEU A 192 -4.36 5.66 -10.53
CA LEU A 192 -4.99 4.52 -9.86
C LEU A 192 -6.52 4.67 -9.80
N ASP A 193 -7.01 5.85 -9.44
CA ASP A 193 -8.44 6.15 -9.29
C ASP A 193 -9.20 5.91 -10.61
N ARG A 194 -8.59 6.29 -11.74
CA ARG A 194 -9.15 6.04 -13.07
C ARG A 194 -9.11 4.57 -13.44
N CYS A 195 -8.00 3.86 -13.17
CA CYS A 195 -7.90 2.43 -13.43
C CYS A 195 -8.96 1.66 -12.62
N ILE A 196 -9.15 1.98 -11.33
CA ILE A 196 -10.18 1.36 -10.50
C ILE A 196 -11.60 1.68 -11.04
N SER A 197 -11.82 2.91 -11.53
CA SER A 197 -13.12 3.32 -12.08
C SER A 197 -13.56 2.48 -13.28
N GLU A 198 -12.61 1.99 -14.08
CA GLU A 198 -12.89 1.21 -15.28
C GLU A 198 -13.10 -0.29 -15.01
N CYS A 199 -12.74 -0.76 -13.80
CA CYS A 199 -12.69 -2.18 -13.49
C CYS A 199 -13.75 -2.59 -12.47
N ARG A 200 -14.29 -3.80 -12.64
CA ARG A 200 -15.19 -4.45 -11.68
C ARG A 200 -14.42 -5.21 -10.61
N TRP A 201 -13.31 -5.84 -10.97
CA TRP A 201 -12.48 -6.65 -10.08
C TRP A 201 -11.08 -6.06 -9.96
N VAL A 202 -10.50 -6.22 -8.77
CA VAL A 202 -9.11 -5.83 -8.52
C VAL A 202 -8.36 -7.00 -7.91
N VAL A 203 -7.19 -7.29 -8.44
CA VAL A 203 -6.30 -8.36 -7.96
C VAL A 203 -4.96 -7.76 -7.60
N GLY A 204 -4.33 -8.25 -6.56
CA GLY A 204 -2.99 -7.85 -6.16
C GLY A 204 -2.44 -8.77 -5.08
N CYS A 205 -1.30 -8.41 -4.50
CA CYS A 205 -0.71 -9.15 -3.40
C CYS A 205 -1.17 -8.61 -2.04
N GLU A 206 -0.71 -7.43 -1.66
CA GLU A 206 -1.01 -6.80 -0.36
C GLU A 206 -0.88 -5.27 -0.36
N THR A 207 -0.95 -4.66 -1.55
CA THR A 207 -0.79 -3.21 -1.73
C THR A 207 -1.99 -2.40 -1.21
N TYR A 208 -1.74 -1.16 -0.78
CA TYR A 208 -2.78 -0.21 -0.36
C TYR A 208 -3.83 0.04 -1.46
N ALA A 209 -3.47 -0.09 -2.74
CA ALA A 209 -4.41 0.02 -3.86
C ALA A 209 -5.58 -0.97 -3.76
N MET A 210 -5.37 -2.17 -3.20
CA MET A 210 -6.43 -3.15 -2.94
C MET A 210 -7.42 -2.64 -1.89
N TYR A 211 -6.93 -1.96 -0.86
CA TYR A 211 -7.79 -1.33 0.15
C TYR A 211 -8.64 -0.20 -0.44
N VAL A 212 -8.05 0.67 -1.27
CA VAL A 212 -8.80 1.71 -1.98
C VAL A 212 -9.90 1.08 -2.84
N ALA A 213 -9.58 0.04 -3.60
CA ALA A 213 -10.54 -0.68 -4.44
C ALA A 213 -11.67 -1.30 -3.61
N LEU A 214 -11.35 -1.91 -2.47
CA LEU A 214 -12.34 -2.48 -1.55
C LEU A 214 -13.31 -1.40 -1.03
N LYS A 215 -12.78 -0.24 -0.64
CA LYS A 215 -13.59 0.91 -0.20
C LYS A 215 -14.41 1.55 -1.32
N ALA A 216 -13.99 1.36 -2.56
CA ALA A 216 -14.74 1.74 -3.77
C ALA A 216 -15.72 0.62 -4.23
N ASN A 217 -16.07 -0.33 -3.37
CA ASN A 217 -17.00 -1.44 -3.63
C ASN A 217 -16.59 -2.34 -4.81
N ARG A 218 -15.28 -2.53 -5.03
CA ARG A 218 -14.77 -3.52 -5.99
C ARG A 218 -14.63 -4.88 -5.31
N THR A 219 -14.86 -5.96 -6.04
CA THR A 219 -14.46 -7.30 -5.58
C THR A 219 -12.95 -7.41 -5.65
N VAL A 220 -12.30 -7.75 -4.53
CA VAL A 220 -10.85 -7.74 -4.40
C VAL A 220 -10.32 -9.14 -4.11
N TYR A 221 -9.33 -9.56 -4.88
CA TYR A 221 -8.66 -10.85 -4.72
C TYR A 221 -7.18 -10.67 -4.37
N CYS A 222 -6.69 -11.52 -3.46
CA CYS A 222 -5.26 -11.61 -3.14
C CYS A 222 -4.64 -12.78 -3.92
N SER A 223 -3.62 -12.49 -4.71
CA SER A 223 -2.92 -13.46 -5.57
C SER A 223 -1.63 -14.02 -4.98
N LEU A 224 -1.35 -13.79 -3.70
CA LEU A 224 -0.22 -14.40 -3.03
C LEU A 224 -0.35 -15.94 -3.07
N PRO A 225 0.64 -16.65 -3.68
CA PRO A 225 0.58 -18.10 -3.80
C PRO A 225 0.80 -18.80 -2.44
N PRO A 226 0.49 -20.10 -2.32
CA PRO A 226 0.68 -20.84 -1.06
C PRO A 226 2.14 -20.87 -0.54
N TRP A 227 3.11 -20.73 -1.44
CA TRP A 227 4.55 -20.69 -1.09
C TRP A 227 5.07 -19.26 -0.86
N GLY A 228 4.24 -18.24 -1.10
CA GLY A 228 4.53 -16.84 -0.81
C GLY A 228 4.20 -16.45 0.64
N PRO A 229 4.40 -15.19 1.00
CA PRO A 229 4.04 -14.68 2.33
C PRO A 229 2.51 -14.70 2.54
N ASN A 230 2.11 -14.56 3.80
CA ASN A 230 0.71 -14.29 4.09
C ASN A 230 0.38 -12.83 3.78
N CYS A 231 -0.81 -12.59 3.26
CA CYS A 231 -1.30 -11.24 3.03
C CYS A 231 -1.37 -10.45 4.35
N SER A 232 -0.79 -9.27 4.34
CA SER A 232 -0.71 -8.41 5.51
C SER A 232 -1.93 -7.49 5.68
N LEU A 233 -2.78 -7.40 4.66
CA LEU A 233 -4.03 -6.63 4.73
C LEU A 233 -5.04 -7.34 5.64
N PRO A 234 -5.56 -6.69 6.70
CA PRO A 234 -6.40 -7.34 7.69
C PRO A 234 -7.89 -7.43 7.30
N HIS A 235 -8.21 -7.11 6.06
CA HIS A 235 -9.59 -6.99 5.57
C HIS A 235 -10.11 -8.35 5.13
N LYS A 236 -11.12 -8.87 5.84
CA LYS A 236 -11.71 -10.19 5.61
C LYS A 236 -12.48 -10.30 4.29
N GLU A 237 -12.85 -9.17 3.72
CA GLU A 237 -13.57 -9.05 2.45
C GLU A 237 -12.66 -9.33 1.24
N ILE A 238 -11.34 -9.33 1.43
CA ILE A 238 -10.38 -9.71 0.39
C ILE A 238 -10.38 -11.23 0.26
N VAL A 239 -10.73 -11.73 -0.91
CA VAL A 239 -10.77 -13.16 -1.20
C VAL A 239 -9.37 -13.65 -1.57
N HIS A 240 -8.86 -14.61 -0.82
CA HIS A 240 -7.53 -15.19 -1.10
C HIS A 240 -7.65 -16.32 -2.13
N ILE A 241 -7.02 -16.18 -3.29
CA ILE A 241 -7.06 -17.20 -4.36
C ILE A 241 -6.55 -18.56 -3.88
N LYS A 242 -5.58 -18.58 -2.97
CA LYS A 242 -5.05 -19.83 -2.38
C LYS A 242 -6.04 -20.57 -1.48
N SER A 243 -7.15 -19.96 -1.11
CA SER A 243 -8.20 -20.55 -0.27
C SER A 243 -9.41 -21.03 -1.07
N LEU A 244 -9.43 -20.79 -2.38
CA LEU A 244 -10.40 -21.32 -3.35
C LEU A 244 -9.87 -22.65 -3.92
#